data_1d1b81b4f968cee62912ade1e0c9b0fb
#
_entry.id   1d1b81b4f968cee62912ade1e0c9b0fb
#
_cell.length_a   1.000
_cell.length_b   1.000
_cell.length_c   1.000
_cell.angle_alpha   90.00
_cell.angle_beta   90.00
_cell.angle_gamma   90.00
#
_symmetry.space_group_name_H-M   'P 1'
#
loop_
_entity.id
_entity.type
_entity.pdbx_description
1 polymer ?
#
loop_
_entity_poly.entity_id
_entity_poly.type
_entity_poly.pdbx_seq_one_letter_code
_entity_poly.pdbx_strand_id
1 'polypeptide(L)'
;MLVAQISDTHILSPTSDLPAARLRADCLERCVAAVNRESPDAVILTGDTVQHGRPDEYAWLRELLAPLQAPLFMVPGNRDDNEEMRRAFSDASFLPDTG
;
A
#
# COMPACT_ATOMS: atom_id res chain seq x y z
N MET A 1 -17.38 13.75 5.41
CA MET A 1 -16.54 12.55 5.28
C MET A 1 -15.16 12.93 4.77
N LEU A 2 -14.13 12.44 5.41
CA LEU A 2 -12.75 12.65 4.97
C LEU A 2 -12.17 11.34 4.47
N VAL A 3 -11.68 11.34 3.23
CA VAL A 3 -11.05 10.18 2.61
C VAL A 3 -9.60 10.54 2.27
N ALA A 4 -8.66 9.73 2.71
CA ALA A 4 -7.26 9.89 2.36
C ALA A 4 -6.90 8.95 1.20
N GLN A 5 -6.06 9.42 0.29
CA GLN A 5 -5.58 8.60 -0.83
C GLN A 5 -4.07 8.50 -0.73
N ILE A 6 -3.57 7.27 -0.80
CA ILE A 6 -2.14 6.97 -0.92
C ILE A 6 -1.96 6.32 -2.30
N SER A 7 -1.02 6.81 -3.09
CA SER A 7 -0.85 6.31 -4.46
C SER A 7 0.61 6.09 -4.79
N ASP A 8 0.85 5.11 -5.68
CA ASP A 8 2.14 4.87 -6.32
C ASP A 8 3.29 4.72 -5.32
N THR A 9 3.12 3.86 -4.34
CA THR A 9 4.12 3.63 -3.29
C THR A 9 5.35 2.88 -3.79
N HIS A 10 5.21 2.05 -4.83
CA HIS A 10 6.30 1.32 -5.48
C HIS A 10 7.25 0.62 -4.50
N ILE A 11 6.68 -0.08 -3.53
CA ILE A 11 7.46 -0.72 -2.47
C ILE A 11 8.32 -1.84 -3.05
N LEU A 12 9.57 -1.87 -2.64
CA LEU A 12 10.55 -2.90 -2.99
C LEU A 12 10.69 -3.89 -1.84
N SER A 13 11.24 -5.07 -2.16
CA SER A 13 11.52 -6.09 -1.15
C SER A 13 12.34 -5.52 0.01
N PRO A 14 12.05 -5.91 1.26
CA PRO A 14 12.84 -5.46 2.40
C PRO A 14 14.30 -5.95 2.36
N THR A 15 14.59 -6.94 1.52
CA THR A 15 15.97 -7.45 1.33
C THR A 15 16.70 -6.76 0.19
N SER A 16 16.06 -5.80 -0.49
CA SER A 16 16.68 -5.10 -1.60
C SER A 16 17.82 -4.21 -1.14
N ASP A 17 18.95 -4.24 -1.86
CA ASP A 17 20.12 -3.39 -1.61
C ASP A 17 19.98 -1.98 -2.18
N LEU A 18 18.94 -1.74 -2.96
CA LEU A 18 18.76 -0.44 -3.60
C LEU A 18 18.42 0.64 -2.58
N PRO A 19 19.05 1.83 -2.65
CA PRO A 19 18.70 2.93 -1.75
C PRO A 19 17.22 3.33 -1.82
N ALA A 20 16.60 3.18 -2.99
CA ALA A 20 15.19 3.49 -3.18
C ALA A 20 14.28 2.62 -2.31
N ALA A 21 14.68 1.38 -1.99
CA ALA A 21 13.88 0.48 -1.16
C ALA A 21 13.63 1.10 0.23
N ARG A 22 14.69 1.60 0.85
CA ARG A 22 14.61 2.24 2.17
C ARG A 22 13.86 3.55 2.12
N LEU A 23 14.16 4.36 1.11
CA LEU A 23 13.50 5.66 0.95
C LEU A 23 11.99 5.52 0.78
N ARG A 24 11.56 4.57 -0.04
CA ARG A 24 10.13 4.36 -0.30
C ARG A 24 9.42 3.83 0.93
N ALA A 25 10.04 2.93 1.68
CA ALA A 25 9.47 2.43 2.92
C ALA A 25 9.35 3.54 3.97
N ASP A 26 10.38 4.35 4.13
CA ASP A 26 10.36 5.48 5.07
C ASP A 26 9.30 6.51 4.68
N CYS A 27 9.15 6.79 3.40
CA CYS A 27 8.12 7.70 2.91
C CYS A 27 6.73 7.19 3.24
N LEU A 28 6.48 5.90 3.06
CA LEU A 28 5.19 5.31 3.36
C LEU A 28 4.92 5.35 4.86
N GLU A 29 5.90 5.06 5.69
CA GLU A 29 5.75 5.15 7.15
C GLU A 29 5.33 6.54 7.58
N ARG A 30 5.97 7.58 7.04
CA ARG A 30 5.61 8.97 7.32
C ARG A 30 4.21 9.30 6.83
N CYS A 31 3.87 8.79 5.66
CA CYS A 31 2.55 8.99 5.08
C CYS A 31 1.46 8.38 5.96
N VAL A 32 1.66 7.15 6.43
CA VAL A 32 0.73 6.48 7.33
C VAL A 32 0.55 7.27 8.63
N ALA A 33 1.65 7.75 9.21
CA ALA A 33 1.58 8.56 10.42
C ALA A 33 0.80 9.86 10.20
N ALA A 34 1.03 10.52 9.07
CA ALA A 34 0.32 11.75 8.72
C ALA A 34 -1.18 11.50 8.52
N VAL A 35 -1.52 10.39 7.83
CA VAL A 35 -2.90 10.01 7.60
C VAL A 35 -3.61 9.74 8.92
N ASN A 36 -2.97 9.02 9.84
CA ASN A 36 -3.55 8.74 11.16
C ASN A 36 -3.83 10.01 11.95
N ARG A 37 -2.95 11.03 11.83
CA ARG A 37 -3.17 12.32 12.51
C ARG A 37 -4.43 13.02 12.00
N GLU A 38 -4.77 12.86 10.75
CA GLU A 38 -5.96 13.47 10.16
C GLU A 38 -7.25 12.69 10.46
N SER A 39 -7.12 11.48 10.97
CA SER A 39 -8.26 10.61 11.33
C SER A 39 -9.31 10.50 10.24
N PRO A 40 -8.95 10.08 9.01
CA PRO A 40 -9.92 9.97 7.94
C PRO A 40 -10.92 8.85 8.19
N ASP A 41 -12.05 8.91 7.51
CA ASP A 41 -13.07 7.86 7.57
C ASP A 41 -12.66 6.62 6.77
N ALA A 42 -11.83 6.81 5.75
CA ALA A 42 -11.33 5.71 4.92
C ALA A 42 -10.03 6.10 4.25
N VAL A 43 -9.24 5.10 3.87
CA VAL A 43 -8.00 5.27 3.10
C VAL A 43 -8.13 4.46 1.81
N ILE A 44 -7.81 5.07 0.68
CA ILE A 44 -7.77 4.39 -0.61
C ILE A 44 -6.32 4.31 -1.06
N LEU A 45 -5.87 3.09 -1.34
CA LEU A 45 -4.53 2.84 -1.87
C LEU A 45 -4.66 2.53 -3.37
N THR A 46 -4.04 3.35 -4.20
CA THR A 46 -4.16 3.26 -5.66
C THR A 46 -2.80 3.27 -6.33
N GLY A 47 -2.78 2.98 -7.63
CA GLY A 47 -1.57 3.00 -8.44
C GLY A 47 -0.70 1.78 -8.19
N ASP A 48 0.55 1.85 -8.61
CA ASP A 48 1.50 0.75 -8.45
C ASP A 48 1.98 0.70 -6.99
N THR A 49 1.46 -0.24 -6.23
CA THR A 49 1.76 -0.34 -4.80
C THR A 49 3.11 -0.97 -4.53
N VAL A 50 3.53 -1.90 -5.37
CA VAL A 50 4.85 -2.53 -5.30
C VAL A 50 5.57 -2.43 -6.63
N GLN A 51 6.88 -2.64 -6.63
CA GLN A 51 7.71 -2.42 -7.81
C GLN A 51 7.65 -3.57 -8.82
N HIS A 52 7.62 -4.81 -8.35
CA HIS A 52 7.72 -6.00 -9.22
C HIS A 52 6.56 -6.99 -9.08
N GLY A 53 5.60 -6.74 -8.20
CA GLY A 53 4.48 -7.65 -7.96
C GLY A 53 4.85 -8.93 -7.25
N ARG A 54 5.94 -8.95 -6.47
CA ARG A 54 6.42 -10.14 -5.79
C ARG A 54 5.74 -10.33 -4.43
N PRO A 55 5.58 -11.59 -3.98
CA PRO A 55 4.95 -11.86 -2.68
C PRO A 55 5.63 -11.17 -1.49
N ASP A 56 6.96 -11.11 -1.46
CA ASP A 56 7.69 -10.47 -0.38
C ASP A 56 7.49 -8.96 -0.37
N GLU A 57 7.30 -8.35 -1.53
CA GLU A 57 6.98 -6.92 -1.63
C GLU A 57 5.60 -6.63 -1.03
N TYR A 58 4.60 -7.46 -1.31
CA TYR A 58 3.26 -7.31 -0.75
C TYR A 58 3.24 -7.56 0.76
N ALA A 59 3.99 -8.55 1.23
CA ALA A 59 4.09 -8.82 2.66
C ALA A 59 4.70 -7.62 3.40
N TRP A 60 5.72 -7.01 2.83
CA TRP A 60 6.35 -5.81 3.40
C TRP A 60 5.40 -4.61 3.36
N LEU A 61 4.70 -4.43 2.23
CA LEU A 61 3.70 -3.38 2.10
C LEU A 61 2.63 -3.51 3.18
N ARG A 62 2.15 -4.73 3.44
CA ARG A 62 1.16 -4.98 4.48
C ARG A 62 1.68 -4.56 5.86
N GLU A 63 2.92 -4.89 6.17
CA GLU A 63 3.53 -4.48 7.45
C GLU A 63 3.62 -2.97 7.57
N LEU A 64 4.00 -2.28 6.51
CA LEU A 64 4.09 -0.82 6.50
C LEU A 64 2.73 -0.15 6.67
N LEU A 65 1.67 -0.76 6.17
CA LEU A 65 0.31 -0.24 6.25
C LEU A 65 -0.42 -0.65 7.54
N ALA A 66 0.12 -1.62 8.30
CA ALA A 66 -0.54 -2.14 9.49
C ALA A 66 -0.91 -1.08 10.52
N PRO A 67 -0.11 0.00 10.74
CA PRO A 67 -0.50 1.04 11.69
C PRO A 67 -1.69 1.90 11.29
N LEU A 68 -2.19 1.80 10.05
CA LEU A 68 -3.36 2.55 9.64
C LEU A 68 -4.55 2.22 10.53
N GLN A 69 -5.21 3.26 11.03
CA GLN A 69 -6.37 3.12 11.91
C GLN A 69 -7.70 3.13 11.16
N ALA A 70 -7.73 3.74 9.99
CA ALA A 70 -8.93 3.81 9.16
C ALA A 70 -9.05 2.58 8.27
N PRO A 71 -10.28 2.23 7.82
CA PRO A 71 -10.47 1.15 6.85
C PRO A 71 -9.71 1.41 5.55
N LEU A 72 -9.08 0.35 5.03
CA LEU A 72 -8.27 0.42 3.82
C LEU A 72 -9.01 -0.21 2.63
N PHE A 73 -9.08 0.54 1.54
CA PHE A 73 -9.63 0.07 0.27
C PHE A 73 -8.54 0.10 -0.77
N MET A 74 -8.39 -0.96 -1.55
CA MET A 74 -7.28 -1.13 -2.47
C MET A 74 -7.75 -1.19 -3.92
N VAL A 75 -6.98 -0.51 -4.79
CA VAL A 75 -7.17 -0.56 -6.24
C VAL A 75 -5.83 -0.95 -6.86
N PRO A 76 -5.71 -2.17 -7.45
CA PRO A 76 -4.46 -2.61 -8.05
C PRO A 76 -4.04 -1.73 -9.23
N GLY A 77 -2.75 -1.46 -9.33
CA GLY A 77 -2.16 -0.73 -10.45
C GLY A 77 -1.63 -1.68 -11.53
N ASN A 78 -0.99 -1.10 -12.55
CA ASN A 78 -0.50 -1.87 -13.71
C ASN A 78 0.61 -2.86 -13.35
N ARG A 79 1.44 -2.53 -12.37
CA ARG A 79 2.54 -3.39 -11.95
C ARG A 79 2.16 -4.36 -10.85
N ASP A 80 0.96 -4.23 -10.30
CA ASP A 80 0.50 -5.08 -9.23
C ASP A 80 0.01 -6.43 -9.76
N ASP A 81 0.33 -7.50 -9.03
CA ASP A 81 -0.22 -8.82 -9.27
C ASP A 81 -1.49 -8.95 -8.44
N ASN A 82 -2.65 -9.03 -9.10
CA ASN A 82 -3.95 -9.06 -8.43
C ASN A 82 -4.08 -10.24 -7.46
N GLU A 83 -3.60 -11.43 -7.84
CA GLU A 83 -3.68 -12.60 -6.98
C GLU A 83 -2.82 -12.45 -5.73
N GLU A 84 -1.57 -12.01 -5.91
CA GLU A 84 -0.65 -11.84 -4.79
C GLU A 84 -1.14 -10.73 -3.85
N MET A 85 -1.67 -9.65 -4.42
CA MET A 85 -2.21 -8.55 -3.64
C MET A 85 -3.41 -9.00 -2.80
N ARG A 86 -4.34 -9.73 -3.40
CA ARG A 86 -5.51 -10.24 -2.67
C ARG A 86 -5.13 -11.26 -1.62
N ARG A 87 -4.10 -12.06 -1.88
CA ARG A 87 -3.60 -13.04 -0.92
C ARG A 87 -2.97 -12.35 0.30
N ALA A 88 -2.15 -11.33 0.07
CA ALA A 88 -1.49 -10.60 1.13
C ALA A 88 -2.47 -9.75 1.96
N PHE A 89 -3.52 -9.24 1.32
CA PHE A 89 -4.51 -8.36 1.95
C PHE A 89 -5.90 -8.98 1.94
N SER A 90 -6.00 -10.23 2.34
CA SER A 90 -7.27 -10.97 2.32
C SER A 90 -8.34 -10.34 3.21
N ASP A 91 -7.94 -9.58 4.22
CA ASP A 91 -8.84 -8.87 5.14
C ASP A 91 -9.16 -7.43 4.71
N ALA A 92 -8.55 -6.95 3.62
CA ALA A 92 -8.81 -5.61 3.10
C ALA A 92 -9.96 -5.63 2.08
N SER A 93 -10.57 -4.48 1.89
CA SER A 93 -11.59 -4.30 0.86
C SER A 93 -10.94 -3.88 -0.44
N PHE A 94 -11.37 -4.50 -1.54
CA PHE A 94 -10.89 -4.16 -2.88
C PHE A 94 -12.00 -3.49 -3.65
N LEU A 95 -11.69 -2.34 -4.26
CA LEU A 95 -12.62 -1.65 -5.13
C LEU A 95 -12.67 -2.36 -6.49
N PRO A 96 -13.85 -2.39 -7.15
CA PRO A 96 -13.95 -2.99 -8.47
C PRO A 96 -13.00 -2.32 -9.46
N ASP A 97 -12.42 -3.12 -10.35
CA ASP A 97 -11.64 -2.60 -11.46
C ASP A 97 -12.63 -2.08 -12.50
N THR A 98 -12.68 -0.76 -12.63
CA THR A 98 -13.58 -0.09 -13.58
C THR A 98 -12.87 0.26 -14.89
N GLY A 99 -11.61 -0.10 -14.97
CA GLY A 99 -10.71 0.30 -16.04
C GLY A 99 -10.93 -0.30 -17.37
#